data_f19e1816211af0b986506acc4e006c7f
#
_entry.id   f19e1816211af0b986506acc4e006c7f
#
_cell.length_a   1.000
_cell.length_b   1.000
_cell.length_c   1.000
_cell.angle_alpha   90.00
_cell.angle_beta   90.00
_cell.angle_gamma   90.00
#
_symmetry.space_group_name_H-M   'P 1'
#
loop_
_entity.id
_entity.type
_entity.pdbx_description
1 polymer ?
#
loop_
_entity_poly.entity_id
_entity_poly.type
_entity_poly.pdbx_seq_one_letter_code
_entity_poly.pdbx_strand_id
1 'polypeptide(L)'
;MTKSLLVVILASWLALPQPPQETPGLLVSADWLSDHLTDPQVVILHADMQKSRYEAGHIPGAHFLDMNQIVWEGDPAWGTEMRSLAEINDALEMGGVSEGQHLVVYASNPLFAARVFMTLEVMGLRGSVSMLDGGFGGWQEDGHEISIEAPMFNRGSISLTAQDDILVTADWIHQRLADPRTALVDARPDDEYTGEDGGLGGTAHPGHIPGAAQMYWEELVVSRQSPTVHSFDQLTELFVSAGAEDGDTVVAYCMVGWRASFTYFAARLLGYETKFYDGSWRDWGTRED
;
A
#
# COMPACT_ATOMS: atom_id res chain seq x y z
N MET A 1 62.95 -30.13 -29.64
CA MET A 1 61.76 -29.23 -29.77
C MET A 1 60.57 -29.93 -29.14
N THR A 2 60.37 -29.73 -27.84
CA THR A 2 59.28 -30.33 -27.07
C THR A 2 58.12 -29.34 -27.00
N LYS A 3 56.98 -29.69 -27.60
CA LYS A 3 55.75 -28.90 -27.53
C LYS A 3 54.99 -29.24 -26.27
N SER A 4 54.95 -28.31 -25.31
CA SER A 4 54.08 -28.44 -24.15
C SER A 4 52.62 -28.13 -24.54
N LEU A 5 51.74 -29.08 -24.28
CA LEU A 5 50.29 -28.95 -24.44
C LEU A 5 49.71 -28.34 -23.15
N LEU A 6 49.18 -27.15 -23.24
CA LEU A 6 48.47 -26.51 -22.13
C LEU A 6 47.02 -27.03 -22.14
N VAL A 7 46.65 -27.81 -21.15
CA VAL A 7 45.26 -28.27 -20.93
C VAL A 7 44.56 -27.22 -20.07
N VAL A 8 43.64 -26.46 -20.70
CA VAL A 8 42.75 -25.55 -19.97
C VAL A 8 41.55 -26.35 -19.45
N ILE A 9 41.48 -26.54 -18.15
CA ILE A 9 40.30 -27.14 -17.49
C ILE A 9 39.30 -26.04 -17.26
N LEU A 10 38.24 -26.01 -18.08
CA LEU A 10 37.04 -25.21 -17.84
C LEU A 10 36.24 -25.86 -16.70
N ALA A 11 36.33 -25.29 -15.52
CA ALA A 11 35.46 -25.66 -14.40
C ALA A 11 34.05 -25.09 -14.67
N SER A 12 33.13 -25.94 -15.11
CA SER A 12 31.70 -25.62 -15.19
C SER A 12 31.15 -25.56 -13.78
N TRP A 13 30.88 -24.38 -13.30
CA TRP A 13 30.12 -24.18 -12.05
C TRP A 13 28.67 -24.57 -12.35
N LEU A 14 28.27 -25.76 -11.91
CA LEU A 14 26.86 -26.15 -11.84
C LEU A 14 26.24 -25.32 -10.74
N ALA A 15 25.42 -24.31 -11.14
CA ALA A 15 24.56 -23.61 -10.21
C ALA A 15 23.62 -24.63 -9.56
N LEU A 16 23.69 -24.78 -8.25
CA LEU A 16 22.72 -25.57 -7.48
C LEU A 16 21.35 -24.95 -7.69
N PRO A 17 20.30 -25.77 -7.87
CA PRO A 17 18.94 -25.22 -7.91
C PRO A 17 18.69 -24.48 -6.59
N GLN A 18 18.36 -23.21 -6.67
CA GLN A 18 17.91 -22.44 -5.50
C GLN A 18 16.58 -23.05 -5.03
N PRO A 19 16.34 -23.14 -3.71
CA PRO A 19 15.04 -23.52 -3.20
C PRO A 19 14.00 -22.52 -3.76
N PRO A 20 12.75 -22.98 -4.01
CA PRO A 20 11.69 -22.06 -4.45
C PRO A 20 11.61 -20.92 -3.42
N GLN A 21 11.78 -19.68 -3.89
CA GLN A 21 11.57 -18.49 -3.06
C GLN A 21 10.09 -18.49 -2.67
N GLU A 22 9.83 -18.53 -1.36
CA GLU A 22 8.47 -18.31 -0.86
C GLU A 22 8.09 -16.89 -1.21
N THR A 23 7.00 -16.73 -1.95
CA THR A 23 6.44 -15.39 -2.22
C THR A 23 6.08 -14.77 -0.87
N PRO A 24 6.61 -13.58 -0.54
CA PRO A 24 6.28 -12.94 0.73
C PRO A 24 4.79 -12.64 0.82
N GLY A 25 4.25 -12.63 2.05
CA GLY A 25 2.88 -12.23 2.31
C GLY A 25 2.66 -10.74 2.03
N LEU A 26 1.42 -10.26 2.21
CA LEU A 26 1.11 -8.84 2.02
C LEU A 26 1.79 -7.94 3.07
N LEU A 27 2.21 -8.50 4.21
CA LEU A 27 2.93 -7.83 5.29
C LEU A 27 4.24 -8.58 5.56
N VAL A 28 5.36 -7.86 5.62
CA VAL A 28 6.68 -8.42 5.91
C VAL A 28 7.28 -7.75 7.15
N SER A 29 8.04 -8.52 7.94
CA SER A 29 8.75 -8.00 9.12
C SER A 29 10.06 -7.29 8.73
N ALA A 30 10.58 -6.48 9.66
CA ALA A 30 11.89 -5.85 9.51
C ALA A 30 13.02 -6.89 9.36
N ASP A 31 12.98 -7.98 10.11
CA ASP A 31 13.95 -9.07 10.01
C ASP A 31 13.91 -9.73 8.63
N TRP A 32 12.69 -10.05 8.12
CA TRP A 32 12.56 -10.61 6.78
C TRP A 32 13.18 -9.67 5.73
N LEU A 33 12.85 -8.38 5.79
CA LEU A 33 13.37 -7.39 4.85
C LEU A 33 14.89 -7.25 4.96
N SER A 34 15.44 -7.28 6.19
CA SER A 34 16.88 -7.22 6.46
C SER A 34 17.63 -8.36 5.78
N ASP A 35 17.05 -9.57 5.79
CA ASP A 35 17.63 -10.75 5.13
C ASP A 35 17.57 -10.68 3.59
N HIS A 36 16.70 -9.80 3.04
CA HIS A 36 16.47 -9.68 1.60
C HIS A 36 16.96 -8.35 0.99
N LEU A 37 17.72 -7.52 1.73
CA LEU A 37 18.22 -6.22 1.23
C LEU A 37 19.05 -6.31 -0.06
N THR A 38 19.69 -7.45 -0.31
CA THR A 38 20.55 -7.67 -1.49
C THR A 38 19.90 -8.59 -2.54
N ASP A 39 18.65 -8.98 -2.35
CA ASP A 39 17.93 -9.80 -3.31
C ASP A 39 17.51 -8.97 -4.53
N PRO A 40 18.00 -9.28 -5.75
CA PRO A 40 17.65 -8.51 -6.94
C PRO A 40 16.16 -8.65 -7.35
N GLN A 41 15.43 -9.60 -6.76
CA GLN A 41 13.99 -9.77 -6.97
C GLN A 41 13.15 -8.90 -6.03
N VAL A 42 13.76 -8.27 -5.01
CA VAL A 42 13.07 -7.39 -4.06
C VAL A 42 13.46 -5.94 -4.34
N VAL A 43 12.46 -5.09 -4.56
CA VAL A 43 12.65 -3.64 -4.67
C VAL A 43 11.97 -2.96 -3.49
N ILE A 44 12.74 -2.17 -2.75
CA ILE A 44 12.27 -1.47 -1.56
C ILE A 44 11.90 -0.04 -1.94
N LEU A 45 10.67 0.37 -1.66
CA LEU A 45 10.14 1.69 -2.00
C LEU A 45 9.87 2.50 -0.74
N HIS A 46 10.60 3.62 -0.56
CA HIS A 46 10.32 4.63 0.47
C HIS A 46 9.33 5.64 -0.08
N ALA A 47 8.08 5.58 0.35
CA ALA A 47 7.05 6.50 -0.06
C ALA A 47 6.99 7.75 0.85
N ASP A 48 7.25 8.93 0.30
CA ASP A 48 7.10 10.21 1.03
C ASP A 48 6.83 11.36 0.04
N MET A 49 6.23 12.46 0.54
CA MET A 49 6.07 13.72 -0.20
C MET A 49 7.35 14.57 -0.18
N GLN A 50 8.25 14.31 0.75
CA GLN A 50 9.45 15.12 0.98
C GLN A 50 10.71 14.26 0.85
N LYS A 51 11.42 14.43 -0.27
CA LYS A 51 12.68 13.72 -0.52
C LYS A 51 13.73 13.96 0.58
N SER A 52 13.69 15.10 1.24
CA SER A 52 14.60 15.41 2.35
C SER A 52 14.48 14.45 3.54
N ARG A 53 13.32 13.82 3.76
CA ARG A 53 13.17 12.79 4.79
C ARG A 53 13.89 11.51 4.41
N TYR A 54 13.78 11.09 3.16
CA TYR A 54 14.55 9.98 2.62
C TYR A 54 16.06 10.25 2.68
N GLU A 55 16.49 11.45 2.30
CA GLU A 55 17.90 11.85 2.34
C GLU A 55 18.46 11.96 3.76
N ALA A 56 17.61 12.21 4.77
CA ALA A 56 18.00 12.20 6.18
C ALA A 56 18.21 10.79 6.74
N GLY A 57 17.62 9.76 6.12
CA GLY A 57 17.79 8.35 6.47
C GLY A 57 16.72 7.47 5.87
N HIS A 58 17.13 6.32 5.34
CA HIS A 58 16.25 5.33 4.71
C HIS A 58 16.79 3.92 4.90
N ILE A 59 16.00 2.90 4.63
CA ILE A 59 16.43 1.49 4.63
C ILE A 59 17.47 1.30 3.51
N PRO A 60 18.61 0.63 3.77
CA PRO A 60 19.64 0.41 2.75
C PRO A 60 19.06 -0.18 1.46
N GLY A 61 19.43 0.39 0.33
CA GLY A 61 18.94 -0.06 -0.97
C GLY A 61 17.52 0.42 -1.35
N ALA A 62 16.81 1.12 -0.46
CA ALA A 62 15.49 1.64 -0.77
C ALA A 62 15.53 2.76 -1.82
N HIS A 63 14.58 2.71 -2.75
CA HIS A 63 14.37 3.75 -3.76
C HIS A 63 13.34 4.77 -3.27
N PHE A 64 13.58 6.04 -3.51
CA PHE A 64 12.60 7.07 -3.18
C PHE A 64 11.45 7.07 -4.18
N LEU A 65 10.23 6.97 -3.67
CA LEU A 65 8.99 7.11 -4.43
C LEU A 65 8.27 8.38 -3.97
N ASP A 66 8.23 9.39 -4.83
CA ASP A 66 7.51 10.63 -4.56
C ASP A 66 6.00 10.39 -4.65
N MET A 67 5.29 10.64 -3.54
CA MET A 67 3.83 10.48 -3.49
C MET A 67 3.10 11.33 -4.53
N ASN A 68 3.66 12.46 -4.98
CA ASN A 68 3.10 13.27 -6.06
C ASN A 68 3.11 12.56 -7.42
N GLN A 69 3.87 11.48 -7.57
CA GLN A 69 3.87 10.63 -8.77
C GLN A 69 2.81 9.52 -8.70
N ILE A 70 2.24 9.27 -7.52
CA ILE A 70 1.24 8.22 -7.27
C ILE A 70 -0.16 8.83 -7.18
N VAL A 71 -0.29 9.94 -6.50
CA VAL A 71 -1.55 10.66 -6.32
C VAL A 71 -1.43 12.06 -6.89
N TRP A 72 -2.54 12.59 -7.35
CA TRP A 72 -2.65 13.95 -7.84
C TRP A 72 -3.60 14.74 -6.96
N GLU A 73 -3.12 15.85 -6.45
CA GLU A 73 -3.99 16.87 -5.86
C GLU A 73 -4.53 17.75 -7.01
N GLY A 74 -5.50 17.20 -7.75
CA GLY A 74 -6.03 17.86 -8.93
C GLY A 74 -6.80 19.13 -8.64
N ASP A 75 -8.05 19.00 -8.30
CA ASP A 75 -8.84 20.09 -7.77
C ASP A 75 -8.66 20.12 -6.25
N PRO A 76 -8.18 21.24 -5.65
CA PRO A 76 -8.12 21.38 -4.18
C PRO A 76 -9.45 21.09 -3.48
N ALA A 77 -10.57 21.17 -4.23
CA ALA A 77 -11.89 20.82 -3.72
C ALA A 77 -12.12 19.32 -3.57
N TRP A 78 -11.44 18.45 -4.33
CA TRP A 78 -11.84 17.04 -4.47
C TRP A 78 -10.87 16.02 -3.88
N GLY A 79 -9.72 16.42 -3.37
CA GLY A 79 -8.80 15.55 -2.65
C GLY A 79 -7.77 14.87 -3.54
N THR A 80 -7.38 13.66 -3.19
CA THR A 80 -6.29 12.94 -3.81
C THR A 80 -6.81 11.84 -4.72
N GLU A 81 -6.71 12.04 -6.03
CA GLU A 81 -6.99 11.01 -7.03
C GLU A 81 -5.69 10.26 -7.40
N MET A 82 -5.83 9.01 -7.83
CA MET A 82 -4.70 8.30 -8.40
C MET A 82 -4.25 8.93 -9.71
N ARG A 83 -2.94 8.95 -9.93
CA ARG A 83 -2.36 9.25 -11.23
C ARG A 83 -2.79 8.22 -12.28
N SER A 84 -2.71 8.61 -13.54
CA SER A 84 -2.97 7.70 -14.64
C SER A 84 -1.99 6.50 -14.62
N LEU A 85 -2.44 5.37 -15.17
CA LEU A 85 -1.63 4.17 -15.32
C LEU A 85 -0.28 4.46 -15.99
N ALA A 86 -0.25 5.32 -17.00
CA ALA A 86 0.98 5.69 -17.69
C ALA A 86 1.96 6.47 -16.82
N GLU A 87 1.46 7.40 -15.99
CA GLU A 87 2.31 8.18 -15.07
C GLU A 87 2.88 7.29 -13.96
N ILE A 88 2.06 6.39 -13.40
CA ILE A 88 2.51 5.44 -12.35
C ILE A 88 3.51 4.44 -12.94
N ASN A 89 3.28 3.93 -14.16
CA ASN A 89 4.24 3.07 -14.85
C ASN A 89 5.59 3.76 -15.02
N ASP A 90 5.58 5.01 -15.48
CA ASP A 90 6.81 5.82 -15.66
C ASP A 90 7.53 6.04 -14.32
N ALA A 91 6.80 6.35 -13.24
CA ALA A 91 7.36 6.53 -11.91
C ALA A 91 8.04 5.26 -11.37
N LEU A 92 7.42 4.09 -11.54
CA LEU A 92 7.99 2.80 -11.12
C LEU A 92 9.23 2.45 -11.94
N GLU A 93 9.20 2.62 -13.27
CA GLU A 93 10.37 2.40 -14.11
C GLU A 93 11.51 3.36 -13.78
N MET A 94 11.21 4.64 -13.51
CA MET A 94 12.20 5.60 -13.03
C MET A 94 12.78 5.22 -11.67
N GLY A 95 11.98 4.57 -10.81
CA GLY A 95 12.40 3.94 -9.56
C GLY A 95 13.14 2.61 -9.73
N GLY A 96 13.43 2.18 -10.96
CA GLY A 96 14.19 0.95 -11.25
C GLY A 96 13.37 -0.35 -11.18
N VAL A 97 12.05 -0.26 -11.05
CA VAL A 97 11.15 -1.42 -10.97
C VAL A 97 11.02 -2.10 -12.33
N SER A 98 11.17 -3.41 -12.35
CA SER A 98 11.07 -4.25 -13.54
C SER A 98 10.08 -5.39 -13.34
N GLU A 99 9.66 -5.99 -14.44
CA GLU A 99 8.73 -7.12 -14.46
C GLU A 99 9.21 -8.28 -13.59
N GLY A 100 8.28 -8.86 -12.82
CA GLY A 100 8.54 -10.04 -11.99
C GLY A 100 9.20 -9.77 -10.64
N GLN A 101 9.53 -8.50 -10.32
CA GLN A 101 10.07 -8.15 -9.00
C GLN A 101 8.94 -8.03 -7.96
N HIS A 102 9.28 -8.29 -6.71
CA HIS A 102 8.44 -8.06 -5.55
C HIS A 102 8.75 -6.70 -4.92
N LEU A 103 7.71 -5.90 -4.66
CA LEU A 103 7.85 -4.56 -4.13
C LEU A 103 7.55 -4.57 -2.62
N VAL A 104 8.47 -4.06 -1.82
CA VAL A 104 8.23 -3.80 -0.39
C VAL A 104 8.09 -2.30 -0.18
N VAL A 105 6.90 -1.86 0.22
CA VAL A 105 6.61 -0.45 0.41
C VAL A 105 6.66 -0.11 1.89
N TYR A 106 7.36 0.96 2.23
CA TYR A 106 7.36 1.53 3.56
C TYR A 106 7.34 3.06 3.52
N ALA A 107 7.01 3.67 4.65
CA ALA A 107 6.98 5.13 4.82
C ALA A 107 7.19 5.50 6.29
N SER A 108 7.47 6.78 6.54
CA SER A 108 7.37 7.34 7.89
C SER A 108 5.91 7.61 8.30
N ASN A 109 5.04 7.90 7.32
CA ASN A 109 3.60 7.98 7.52
C ASN A 109 2.96 6.71 6.94
N PRO A 110 2.33 5.83 7.76
CA PRO A 110 1.79 4.56 7.30
C PRO A 110 0.73 4.71 6.22
N LEU A 111 0.01 5.82 6.19
CA LEU A 111 -1.00 6.10 5.16
C LEU A 111 -0.39 6.23 3.76
N PHE A 112 0.86 6.68 3.65
CA PHE A 112 1.55 6.75 2.36
C PHE A 112 1.88 5.35 1.84
N ALA A 113 2.41 4.48 2.69
CA ALA A 113 2.68 3.09 2.32
C ALA A 113 1.40 2.36 1.91
N ALA A 114 0.32 2.50 2.69
CA ALA A 114 -0.96 1.90 2.38
C ALA A 114 -1.58 2.45 1.08
N ARG A 115 -1.44 3.76 0.81
CA ARG A 115 -1.92 4.35 -0.43
C ARG A 115 -1.16 3.82 -1.65
N VAL A 116 0.16 3.68 -1.55
CA VAL A 116 0.98 3.06 -2.60
C VAL A 116 0.58 1.60 -2.77
N PHE A 117 0.48 0.82 -1.69
CA PHE A 117 0.06 -0.58 -1.75
C PHE A 117 -1.26 -0.75 -2.52
N MET A 118 -2.31 -0.02 -2.11
CA MET A 118 -3.63 -0.07 -2.76
C MET A 118 -3.54 0.34 -4.22
N THR A 119 -2.82 1.43 -4.53
CA THR A 119 -2.64 1.90 -5.90
C THR A 119 -1.93 0.85 -6.77
N LEU A 120 -0.90 0.19 -6.26
CA LEU A 120 -0.18 -0.86 -6.99
C LEU A 120 -1.05 -2.10 -7.24
N GLU A 121 -1.93 -2.47 -6.30
CA GLU A 121 -2.93 -3.52 -6.55
C GLU A 121 -3.91 -3.12 -7.66
N VAL A 122 -4.39 -1.87 -7.68
CA VAL A 122 -5.23 -1.35 -8.77
C VAL A 122 -4.48 -1.37 -10.10
N MET A 123 -3.18 -1.13 -10.10
CA MET A 123 -2.33 -1.16 -11.30
C MET A 123 -1.94 -2.58 -11.76
N GLY A 124 -2.47 -3.62 -11.11
CA GLY A 124 -2.29 -5.01 -11.54
C GLY A 124 -1.19 -5.78 -10.81
N LEU A 125 -0.59 -5.21 -9.76
CA LEU A 125 0.51 -5.83 -9.00
C LEU A 125 0.03 -6.62 -7.78
N ARG A 126 -1.22 -7.13 -7.78
CA ARG A 126 -1.72 -8.02 -6.73
C ARG A 126 -0.79 -9.21 -6.54
N GLY A 127 -0.36 -9.45 -5.28
CA GLY A 127 0.55 -10.53 -4.92
C GLY A 127 2.02 -10.25 -5.22
N SER A 128 2.35 -9.07 -5.79
CA SER A 128 3.73 -8.64 -6.03
C SER A 128 4.12 -7.43 -5.18
N VAL A 129 3.29 -7.06 -4.21
CA VAL A 129 3.54 -5.93 -3.31
C VAL A 129 3.25 -6.32 -1.87
N SER A 130 4.13 -5.91 -0.95
CA SER A 130 3.99 -6.02 0.50
C SER A 130 4.20 -4.67 1.17
N MET A 131 3.62 -4.51 2.37
CA MET A 131 3.99 -3.44 3.27
C MET A 131 4.98 -3.93 4.34
N LEU A 132 5.89 -3.06 4.76
CA LEU A 132 6.76 -3.31 5.91
C LEU A 132 5.97 -3.04 7.20
N ASP A 133 5.85 -4.05 8.06
CA ASP A 133 5.23 -3.91 9.38
C ASP A 133 6.03 -2.94 10.27
N GLY A 134 5.34 -2.08 11.00
CA GLY A 134 5.98 -1.01 11.77
C GLY A 134 6.56 0.13 10.93
N GLY A 135 6.62 0.00 9.60
CA GLY A 135 7.17 1.00 8.69
C GLY A 135 8.61 1.41 9.03
N PHE A 136 8.99 2.65 8.74
CA PHE A 136 10.36 3.13 9.03
C PHE A 136 10.62 3.23 10.54
N GLY A 137 9.58 3.55 11.34
CA GLY A 137 9.69 3.61 12.80
C GLY A 137 10.05 2.25 13.40
N GLY A 138 9.33 1.19 13.03
CA GLY A 138 9.62 -0.18 13.47
C GLY A 138 11.02 -0.65 13.06
N TRP A 139 11.43 -0.39 11.82
CA TRP A 139 12.79 -0.68 11.35
C TRP A 139 13.87 -0.08 12.25
N GLN A 140 13.67 1.19 12.69
CA GLN A 140 14.60 1.88 13.58
C GLN A 140 14.56 1.34 15.01
N GLU A 141 13.36 1.04 15.54
CA GLU A 141 13.16 0.50 16.89
C GLU A 141 13.79 -0.88 17.04
N ASP A 142 13.75 -1.71 16.00
CA ASP A 142 14.40 -3.03 15.94
C ASP A 142 15.93 -2.93 15.79
N GLY A 143 16.47 -1.72 15.57
CA GLY A 143 17.91 -1.44 15.53
C GLY A 143 18.59 -1.83 14.21
N HIS A 144 17.84 -1.97 13.13
CA HIS A 144 18.37 -2.23 11.80
C HIS A 144 19.14 -1.03 11.22
N GLU A 145 20.02 -1.32 10.26
CA GLU A 145 20.88 -0.31 9.63
C GLU A 145 20.08 0.73 8.84
N ILE A 146 20.53 1.99 8.91
CA ILE A 146 19.99 3.11 8.16
C ILE A 146 21.07 3.64 7.22
N SER A 147 20.69 3.92 5.97
CA SER A 147 21.54 4.52 4.96
C SER A 147 21.10 5.97 4.65
N ILE A 148 22.08 6.78 4.25
CA ILE A 148 21.88 8.09 3.61
C ILE A 148 22.36 8.06 2.15
N GLU A 149 22.85 6.91 1.69
CA GLU A 149 23.38 6.71 0.35
C GLU A 149 22.27 6.21 -0.58
N ALA A 150 21.86 7.04 -1.53
CA ALA A 150 20.88 6.62 -2.53
C ALA A 150 21.45 5.50 -3.42
N PRO A 151 20.68 4.41 -3.65
CA PRO A 151 21.15 3.33 -4.50
C PRO A 151 21.28 3.81 -5.95
N MET A 152 22.25 3.25 -6.66
CA MET A 152 22.35 3.41 -8.11
C MET A 152 21.64 2.27 -8.80
N PHE A 153 20.66 2.59 -9.63
CA PHE A 153 19.92 1.63 -10.45
C PHE A 153 19.70 2.16 -11.86
N ASN A 154 19.49 1.26 -12.80
CA ASN A 154 19.06 1.63 -14.13
C ASN A 154 17.53 1.80 -14.14
N ARG A 155 17.01 2.56 -15.10
CA ARG A 155 15.57 2.60 -15.37
C ARG A 155 15.08 1.16 -15.56
N GLY A 156 14.01 0.81 -14.87
CA GLY A 156 13.35 -0.49 -15.00
C GLY A 156 12.51 -0.61 -16.27
N SER A 157 11.81 -1.73 -16.37
CA SER A 157 10.83 -1.99 -17.44
C SER A 157 9.71 -2.86 -16.87
N ILE A 158 8.50 -2.30 -16.80
CA ILE A 158 7.32 -2.97 -16.28
C ILE A 158 6.11 -2.62 -17.14
N SER A 159 5.15 -3.55 -17.25
CA SER A 159 3.89 -3.34 -17.94
C SER A 159 2.73 -3.48 -16.96
N LEU A 160 2.10 -2.37 -16.62
CA LEU A 160 0.95 -2.35 -15.72
C LEU A 160 -0.36 -2.59 -16.49
N THR A 161 -1.32 -3.23 -15.82
CA THR A 161 -2.68 -3.44 -16.35
C THR A 161 -3.69 -3.16 -15.24
N ALA A 162 -4.48 -2.11 -15.38
CA ALA A 162 -5.44 -1.71 -14.36
C ALA A 162 -6.45 -2.83 -14.05
N GLN A 163 -6.77 -2.96 -12.77
CA GLN A 163 -7.80 -3.87 -12.26
C GLN A 163 -9.08 -3.07 -12.02
N ASP A 164 -10.06 -3.22 -12.88
CA ASP A 164 -11.32 -2.47 -12.85
C ASP A 164 -12.26 -2.92 -11.70
N ASP A 165 -11.93 -4.02 -11.03
CA ASP A 165 -12.75 -4.62 -9.98
C ASP A 165 -12.49 -4.07 -8.57
N ILE A 166 -11.43 -3.29 -8.35
CA ILE A 166 -11.06 -2.76 -7.03
C ILE A 166 -11.78 -1.46 -6.71
N LEU A 167 -11.77 -0.53 -7.66
CA LEU A 167 -12.39 0.78 -7.46
C LEU A 167 -13.89 0.72 -7.65
N VAL A 168 -14.64 1.36 -6.74
CA VAL A 168 -16.09 1.49 -6.84
C VAL A 168 -16.49 2.96 -6.85
N THR A 169 -17.65 3.23 -7.44
CA THR A 169 -18.27 4.56 -7.52
C THR A 169 -19.36 4.72 -6.46
N ALA A 170 -19.81 5.95 -6.22
CA ALA A 170 -20.97 6.21 -5.38
C ALA A 170 -22.22 5.44 -5.88
N ASP A 171 -22.45 5.37 -7.19
CA ASP A 171 -23.58 4.64 -7.77
C ASP A 171 -23.49 3.13 -7.50
N TRP A 172 -22.30 2.56 -7.54
CA TRP A 172 -22.08 1.15 -7.18
C TRP A 172 -22.45 0.88 -5.72
N ILE A 173 -22.05 1.78 -4.80
CA ILE A 173 -22.37 1.72 -3.37
C ILE A 173 -23.87 1.91 -3.16
N HIS A 174 -24.48 2.92 -3.76
CA HIS A 174 -25.91 3.21 -3.63
C HIS A 174 -26.78 1.99 -3.99
N GLN A 175 -26.41 1.25 -5.04
CA GLN A 175 -27.10 0.01 -5.43
C GLN A 175 -26.97 -1.12 -4.41
N ARG A 176 -26.05 -1.02 -3.43
CA ARG A 176 -25.71 -2.05 -2.45
C ARG A 176 -25.91 -1.66 -0.99
N LEU A 177 -26.48 -0.50 -0.72
CA LEU A 177 -26.76 -0.05 0.65
C LEU A 177 -27.57 -1.03 1.50
N ALA A 178 -28.40 -1.87 0.87
CA ALA A 178 -29.21 -2.88 1.53
C ALA A 178 -28.68 -4.31 1.34
N ASP A 179 -27.52 -4.48 0.72
CA ASP A 179 -26.91 -5.79 0.52
C ASP A 179 -26.18 -6.24 1.78
N PRO A 180 -26.64 -7.30 2.50
CA PRO A 180 -26.02 -7.75 3.74
C PRO A 180 -24.62 -8.35 3.54
N ARG A 181 -24.19 -8.57 2.31
CA ARG A 181 -22.87 -9.08 1.95
C ARG A 181 -21.86 -7.95 1.63
N THR A 182 -22.25 -6.71 1.81
CA THR A 182 -21.42 -5.53 1.54
C THR A 182 -21.24 -4.74 2.83
N ALA A 183 -20.09 -4.83 3.44
CA ALA A 183 -19.72 -4.05 4.63
C ALA A 183 -19.06 -2.74 4.20
N LEU A 184 -19.72 -1.61 4.44
CA LEU A 184 -19.16 -0.28 4.23
C LEU A 184 -18.41 0.15 5.48
N VAL A 185 -17.11 0.46 5.36
CA VAL A 185 -16.25 0.83 6.49
C VAL A 185 -15.74 2.26 6.29
N ASP A 186 -16.13 3.14 7.20
CA ASP A 186 -15.67 4.52 7.28
C ASP A 186 -14.43 4.64 8.17
N ALA A 187 -13.29 4.96 7.58
CA ALA A 187 -12.00 5.08 8.25
C ALA A 187 -11.77 6.43 8.93
N ARG A 188 -12.79 7.30 9.01
CA ARG A 188 -12.72 8.63 9.64
C ARG A 188 -12.89 8.54 11.15
N PRO A 189 -12.39 9.56 11.92
CA PRO A 189 -12.67 9.67 13.35
C PRO A 189 -14.15 9.95 13.61
N ASP A 190 -14.56 9.76 14.85
CA ASP A 190 -15.95 9.77 15.32
C ASP A 190 -16.66 11.11 15.01
N ASP A 191 -15.98 12.23 15.22
CA ASP A 191 -16.50 13.58 14.97
C ASP A 191 -16.81 13.87 13.48
N GLU A 192 -15.96 13.37 12.57
CA GLU A 192 -16.24 13.43 11.13
C GLU A 192 -17.37 12.47 10.72
N TYR A 193 -17.41 11.25 11.32
CA TYR A 193 -18.43 10.24 11.04
C TYR A 193 -19.82 10.69 11.51
N THR A 194 -19.93 11.27 12.71
CA THR A 194 -21.20 11.78 13.26
C THR A 194 -21.64 13.09 12.57
N GLY A 195 -20.72 13.78 11.93
CA GLY A 195 -20.96 15.08 11.30
C GLY A 195 -20.84 16.27 12.25
N GLU A 196 -20.26 16.07 13.45
CA GLU A 196 -19.91 17.16 14.37
C GLU A 196 -18.79 18.03 13.80
N ASP A 197 -17.82 17.41 13.12
CA ASP A 197 -16.83 18.09 12.28
C ASP A 197 -17.11 17.78 10.80
N GLY A 198 -17.19 18.79 9.98
CA GLY A 198 -17.36 18.63 8.52
C GLY A 198 -16.12 18.11 7.77
N GLY A 199 -15.01 17.84 8.49
CA GLY A 199 -13.75 17.40 7.92
C GLY A 199 -13.04 18.44 7.06
N LEU A 200 -11.96 18.04 6.39
CA LEU A 200 -11.14 18.93 5.56
C LEU A 200 -11.96 19.54 4.39
N GLY A 201 -12.22 20.84 4.45
CA GLY A 201 -12.82 21.60 3.38
C GLY A 201 -14.36 21.65 3.37
N GLY A 202 -15.02 21.05 4.38
CA GLY A 202 -16.47 21.01 4.51
C GLY A 202 -17.15 20.26 3.35
N THR A 203 -18.18 19.50 3.65
CA THR A 203 -19.06 18.89 2.65
C THR A 203 -20.43 19.55 2.73
N ALA A 204 -21.23 19.47 1.68
CA ALA A 204 -22.60 20.00 1.70
C ALA A 204 -23.46 19.30 2.78
N HIS A 205 -23.17 18.04 3.04
CA HIS A 205 -23.88 17.23 4.02
C HIS A 205 -22.90 16.69 5.06
N PRO A 206 -23.11 16.90 6.38
CA PRO A 206 -22.36 16.25 7.45
C PRO A 206 -22.86 14.81 7.67
N GLY A 207 -22.02 13.95 8.27
CA GLY A 207 -22.39 12.57 8.60
C GLY A 207 -21.60 11.53 7.81
N HIS A 208 -22.24 10.42 7.45
CA HIS A 208 -21.61 9.26 6.80
C HIS A 208 -22.54 8.59 5.79
N ILE A 209 -22.01 7.69 4.97
CA ILE A 209 -22.79 6.89 4.01
C ILE A 209 -23.80 6.02 4.78
N PRO A 210 -25.11 6.02 4.43
CA PRO A 210 -26.10 5.21 5.14
C PRO A 210 -25.69 3.74 5.24
N GLY A 211 -25.70 3.20 6.47
CA GLY A 211 -25.33 1.82 6.76
C GLY A 211 -23.82 1.55 6.88
N ALA A 212 -22.98 2.56 6.69
CA ALA A 212 -21.55 2.40 6.96
C ALA A 212 -21.27 2.26 8.46
N ALA A 213 -20.36 1.38 8.82
CA ALA A 213 -19.81 1.29 10.17
C ALA A 213 -18.55 2.15 10.28
N GLN A 214 -18.41 2.82 11.41
CA GLN A 214 -17.19 3.56 11.72
C GLN A 214 -16.13 2.59 12.27
N MET A 215 -14.92 2.67 11.70
CA MET A 215 -13.71 2.02 12.21
C MET A 215 -12.53 2.92 11.89
N TYR A 216 -12.12 3.74 12.85
CA TYR A 216 -11.04 4.69 12.63
C TYR A 216 -9.74 3.94 12.33
N TRP A 217 -9.04 4.33 11.26
CA TRP A 217 -7.86 3.60 10.78
C TRP A 217 -6.78 3.38 11.84
N GLU A 218 -6.66 4.25 12.86
CA GLU A 218 -5.68 4.09 13.95
C GLU A 218 -6.00 2.89 14.87
N GLU A 219 -7.23 2.39 14.85
CA GLU A 219 -7.62 1.16 15.58
C GLU A 219 -7.01 -0.11 14.96
N LEU A 220 -6.47 -0.01 13.74
CA LEU A 220 -5.86 -1.15 13.04
C LEU A 220 -4.37 -1.34 13.41
N VAL A 221 -3.77 -0.40 14.13
CA VAL A 221 -2.35 -0.42 14.50
C VAL A 221 -2.14 -0.30 15.99
N VAL A 222 -1.06 -0.89 16.49
CA VAL A 222 -0.69 -0.84 17.90
C VAL A 222 -0.26 0.57 18.32
N SER A 223 0.41 1.29 17.43
CA SER A 223 0.93 2.63 17.66
C SER A 223 0.99 3.41 16.36
N ARG A 224 0.71 4.71 16.42
CA ARG A 224 0.82 5.61 15.27
C ARG A 224 2.28 5.92 14.89
N GLN A 225 3.19 5.90 15.85
CA GLN A 225 4.61 6.22 15.66
C GLN A 225 5.39 5.06 15.04
N SER A 226 5.04 3.84 15.47
CA SER A 226 5.55 2.58 14.93
C SER A 226 4.32 1.74 14.60
N PRO A 227 3.76 1.89 13.39
CA PRO A 227 2.43 1.39 13.06
C PRO A 227 2.44 -0.11 12.76
N THR A 228 2.88 -0.89 13.76
CA THR A 228 2.75 -2.34 13.74
C THR A 228 1.28 -2.71 13.69
N VAL A 229 0.93 -3.52 12.73
CA VAL A 229 -0.45 -3.98 12.54
C VAL A 229 -0.87 -4.90 13.70
N HIS A 230 -2.10 -4.75 14.17
CA HIS A 230 -2.65 -5.67 15.19
C HIS A 230 -2.63 -7.13 14.70
N SER A 231 -2.68 -8.08 15.65
CA SER A 231 -2.78 -9.50 15.33
C SER A 231 -4.01 -9.80 14.46
N PHE A 232 -3.94 -10.91 13.69
CA PHE A 232 -5.07 -11.34 12.85
C PHE A 232 -6.38 -11.48 13.63
N ASP A 233 -6.32 -12.00 14.88
CA ASP A 233 -7.50 -12.14 15.74
C ASP A 233 -8.10 -10.77 16.09
N GLN A 234 -7.27 -9.81 16.49
CA GLN A 234 -7.72 -8.45 16.82
C GLN A 234 -8.31 -7.73 15.60
N LEU A 235 -7.63 -7.83 14.45
CA LEU A 235 -8.16 -7.26 13.20
C LEU A 235 -9.50 -7.91 12.83
N THR A 236 -9.63 -9.24 12.96
CA THR A 236 -10.88 -9.95 12.67
C THR A 236 -12.01 -9.45 13.58
N GLU A 237 -11.75 -9.27 14.88
CA GLU A 237 -12.73 -8.73 15.82
C GLU A 237 -13.19 -7.31 15.43
N LEU A 238 -12.27 -6.44 14.96
CA LEU A 238 -12.61 -5.10 14.50
C LEU A 238 -13.51 -5.15 13.24
N PHE A 239 -13.16 -5.95 12.24
CA PHE A 239 -13.96 -6.06 11.03
C PHE A 239 -15.32 -6.71 11.27
N VAL A 240 -15.41 -7.73 12.11
CA VAL A 240 -16.69 -8.34 12.53
C VAL A 240 -17.54 -7.32 13.27
N SER A 241 -16.94 -6.50 14.15
CA SER A 241 -17.65 -5.41 14.87
C SER A 241 -18.16 -4.33 13.90
N ALA A 242 -17.46 -4.11 12.79
CA ALA A 242 -17.88 -3.24 11.69
C ALA A 242 -18.88 -3.93 10.73
N GLY A 243 -19.36 -5.12 11.04
CA GLY A 243 -20.38 -5.85 10.29
C GLY A 243 -19.85 -6.63 9.08
N ALA A 244 -18.55 -6.86 8.99
CA ALA A 244 -17.96 -7.71 7.95
C ALA A 244 -17.83 -9.16 8.43
N GLU A 245 -18.56 -10.07 7.82
CA GLU A 245 -18.45 -11.51 8.06
C GLU A 245 -17.56 -12.19 7.01
N ASP A 246 -17.18 -13.44 7.29
CA ASP A 246 -16.37 -14.22 6.34
C ASP A 246 -17.07 -14.35 4.97
N GLY A 247 -16.32 -14.04 3.92
CA GLY A 247 -16.80 -14.06 2.53
C GLY A 247 -17.61 -12.83 2.12
N ASP A 248 -17.69 -11.79 2.94
CA ASP A 248 -18.28 -10.52 2.55
C ASP A 248 -17.33 -9.64 1.73
N THR A 249 -17.90 -8.66 1.04
CA THR A 249 -17.16 -7.61 0.37
C THR A 249 -17.00 -6.43 1.32
N VAL A 250 -15.76 -6.06 1.65
CA VAL A 250 -15.46 -4.85 2.41
C VAL A 250 -15.23 -3.68 1.46
N VAL A 251 -15.94 -2.58 1.67
CA VAL A 251 -15.73 -1.32 0.94
C VAL A 251 -15.15 -0.29 1.89
N ALA A 252 -13.90 0.09 1.67
CA ALA A 252 -13.22 1.10 2.48
C ALA A 252 -13.39 2.50 1.87
N TYR A 253 -13.74 3.47 2.72
CA TYR A 253 -13.75 4.89 2.36
C TYR A 253 -13.34 5.77 3.56
N CYS A 254 -13.01 7.03 3.31
CA CYS A 254 -12.78 8.02 4.36
C CYS A 254 -13.22 9.42 3.91
N MET A 255 -12.42 10.46 4.11
CA MET A 255 -12.69 11.79 3.57
C MET A 255 -12.28 11.91 2.09
N VAL A 256 -11.03 11.47 1.76
CA VAL A 256 -10.39 11.65 0.45
C VAL A 256 -9.46 10.47 0.08
N GLY A 257 -9.66 9.28 0.64
CA GLY A 257 -8.93 8.06 0.29
C GLY A 257 -7.67 7.73 1.09
N TRP A 258 -7.04 8.66 1.82
CA TRP A 258 -5.79 8.36 2.54
C TRP A 258 -5.96 7.31 3.66
N ARG A 259 -6.84 7.57 4.62
CA ARG A 259 -7.10 6.68 5.77
C ARG A 259 -7.70 5.35 5.34
N ALA A 260 -8.61 5.40 4.37
CA ALA A 260 -9.25 4.21 3.81
C ALA A 260 -8.26 3.25 3.13
N SER A 261 -7.12 3.73 2.64
CA SER A 261 -6.10 2.85 2.07
C SER A 261 -5.53 1.88 3.10
N PHE A 262 -5.42 2.29 4.37
CA PHE A 262 -4.96 1.40 5.44
C PHE A 262 -6.05 0.38 5.83
N THR A 263 -7.31 0.80 5.87
CA THR A 263 -8.45 -0.12 6.05
C THR A 263 -8.54 -1.13 4.90
N TYR A 264 -8.34 -0.67 3.66
CA TYR A 264 -8.24 -1.56 2.50
C TYR A 264 -7.14 -2.60 2.68
N PHE A 265 -5.93 -2.18 3.07
CA PHE A 265 -4.81 -3.08 3.31
C PHE A 265 -5.13 -4.12 4.39
N ALA A 266 -5.69 -3.69 5.54
CA ALA A 266 -6.04 -4.59 6.64
C ALA A 266 -7.12 -5.63 6.24
N ALA A 267 -8.14 -5.21 5.49
CA ALA A 267 -9.15 -6.12 4.94
C ALA A 267 -8.54 -7.13 3.95
N ARG A 268 -7.62 -6.67 3.08
CA ARG A 268 -6.87 -7.55 2.17
C ARG A 268 -6.01 -8.55 2.94
N LEU A 269 -5.37 -8.12 4.02
CA LEU A 269 -4.54 -8.97 4.88
C LEU A 269 -5.37 -10.11 5.52
N LEU A 270 -6.61 -9.84 5.90
CA LEU A 270 -7.56 -10.83 6.42
C LEU A 270 -8.19 -11.71 5.31
N GLY A 271 -7.99 -11.40 4.04
CA GLY A 271 -8.49 -12.19 2.91
C GLY A 271 -9.88 -11.81 2.43
N TYR A 272 -10.47 -10.71 2.91
CA TYR A 272 -11.75 -10.23 2.38
C TYR A 272 -11.66 -9.88 0.89
N GLU A 273 -12.77 -10.05 0.15
CA GLU A 273 -12.96 -9.32 -1.08
C GLU A 273 -13.06 -7.83 -0.73
N THR A 274 -12.13 -7.03 -1.28
CA THR A 274 -12.00 -5.64 -0.84
C THR A 274 -12.14 -4.69 -2.01
N LYS A 275 -13.00 -3.70 -1.83
CA LYS A 275 -13.23 -2.59 -2.75
C LYS A 275 -12.78 -1.29 -2.11
N PHE A 276 -12.51 -0.31 -2.94
CA PHE A 276 -12.05 1.00 -2.51
C PHE A 276 -12.87 2.10 -3.18
N TYR A 277 -13.46 2.97 -2.37
CA TYR A 277 -14.18 4.14 -2.86
C TYR A 277 -13.25 5.37 -2.79
N ASP A 278 -12.57 5.67 -3.91
CA ASP A 278 -11.57 6.74 -3.98
C ASP A 278 -12.19 8.13 -3.78
N GLY A 279 -13.35 8.42 -4.36
CA GLY A 279 -14.08 9.66 -4.15
C GLY A 279 -14.47 9.93 -2.69
N SER A 280 -14.67 8.86 -1.93
CA SER A 280 -14.87 8.91 -0.48
C SER A 280 -16.02 9.85 -0.06
N TRP A 281 -15.99 10.34 1.20
CA TRP A 281 -17.01 11.26 1.70
C TRP A 281 -17.04 12.59 0.94
N ARG A 282 -15.92 13.03 0.41
CA ARG A 282 -15.84 14.26 -0.39
C ARG A 282 -16.75 14.20 -1.62
N ASP A 283 -16.78 13.07 -2.34
CA ASP A 283 -17.70 12.84 -3.45
C ASP A 283 -19.14 12.61 -2.91
N TRP A 284 -19.32 11.65 -2.00
CA TRP A 284 -20.64 11.29 -1.49
C TRP A 284 -21.37 12.45 -0.84
N GLY A 285 -20.75 13.17 0.07
CA GLY A 285 -21.34 14.26 0.84
C GLY A 285 -21.63 15.54 0.06
N THR A 286 -21.27 15.60 -1.24
CA THR A 286 -21.61 16.70 -2.14
C THR A 286 -22.73 16.35 -3.11
N ARG A 287 -23.16 15.10 -3.18
CA ARG A 287 -24.22 14.64 -4.08
C ARG A 287 -25.60 15.08 -3.58
N GLU A 288 -26.51 15.33 -4.50
CA GLU A 288 -27.90 15.74 -4.22
C GLU A 288 -28.89 14.56 -4.34
N ASP A 289 -28.43 13.37 -4.78
CA ASP A 289 -29.20 12.15 -5.06
C ASP A 289 -29.12 11.08 -3.99
#